data_7a337a7ce94553ac04a90ca90db97dd1
#
_entry.id   7a337a7ce94553ac04a90ca90db97dd1
#
_cell.length_a   1.000
_cell.length_b   1.000
_cell.length_c   1.000
_cell.angle_alpha   90.00
_cell.angle_beta   90.00
_cell.angle_gamma   90.00
#
_symmetry.space_group_name_H-M   'P 1'
#
loop_
_entity.id
_entity.type
_entity.pdbx_description
1 polymer ?
#
loop_
_entity_poly.entity_id
_entity_poly.type
_entity_poly.pdbx_seq_one_letter_code
_entity_poly.pdbx_strand_id
1 'polypeptide(L)'
;MNHNEKLNYINYILMNRDASYKGPASLFKYRPFDEYTFDMLENKYLFLCAAEKLDDPTECMASLNMQNLYDLERDGLKRQCVFQIMELIRPYTSKENFEQIQMLISQVLNRNGTVRPNHLLDIQPEIDELVPGVNTAPIVNYLVNIPEKLDEPGMNEQIKTLILGAYEARQKMGICSLCEDADNEYMWENYAGKKSGYCVEYDFSDFKTPNILFPVIYQDERETNIVMSIVANLIGQMIFGMSSHQIQPDTSQYLRLFITKYKQWEYQDEWRILGDANTRTSAPRIKRIILGSNVSPENKEAICKYCDENHIPLEEMKK
;
A
#
# COMPACT_ATOMS: atom_id res chain seq x y z
N MET A 1 -0.20 6.38 -16.06
CA MET A 1 -0.74 7.39 -15.12
C MET A 1 0.40 8.14 -14.44
N ASN A 2 0.29 9.48 -14.21
CA ASN A 2 1.28 10.22 -13.40
C ASN A 2 1.10 9.95 -11.90
N HIS A 3 2.06 10.40 -11.06
CA HIS A 3 2.06 10.14 -9.61
C HIS A 3 0.76 10.58 -8.91
N ASN A 4 0.27 11.78 -9.20
CA ASN A 4 -0.96 12.29 -8.58
C ASN A 4 -2.22 11.54 -9.04
N GLU A 5 -2.28 11.13 -10.30
CA GLU A 5 -3.37 10.29 -10.82
C GLU A 5 -3.40 8.92 -10.13
N LYS A 6 -2.23 8.30 -9.91
CA LYS A 6 -2.10 7.03 -9.16
C LYS A 6 -2.61 7.19 -7.72
N LEU A 7 -2.20 8.24 -7.01
CA LEU A 7 -2.68 8.52 -5.65
C LEU A 7 -4.20 8.76 -5.60
N ASN A 8 -4.73 9.53 -6.53
CA ASN A 8 -6.17 9.79 -6.61
C ASN A 8 -6.97 8.51 -6.90
N TYR A 9 -6.45 7.65 -7.78
CA TYR A 9 -7.05 6.35 -8.06
C TYR A 9 -7.09 5.47 -6.80
N ILE A 10 -5.97 5.35 -6.08
CA ILE A 10 -5.88 4.56 -4.85
C ILE A 10 -6.89 5.07 -3.81
N ASN A 11 -6.92 6.38 -3.57
CA ASN A 11 -7.87 6.97 -2.63
C ASN A 11 -9.33 6.74 -3.05
N TYR A 12 -9.63 6.85 -4.35
CA TYR A 12 -10.97 6.58 -4.89
C TYR A 12 -11.40 5.13 -4.62
N ILE A 13 -10.52 4.15 -4.88
CA ILE A 13 -10.82 2.73 -4.66
C ILE A 13 -11.01 2.44 -3.16
N LEU A 14 -10.18 3.00 -2.30
CA LEU A 14 -10.24 2.75 -0.85
C LEU A 14 -11.48 3.37 -0.20
N MET A 15 -11.93 4.52 -0.70
CA MET A 15 -13.10 5.22 -0.15
C MET A 15 -14.45 4.70 -0.67
N ASN A 16 -14.46 3.95 -1.78
CA ASN A 16 -15.69 3.51 -2.44
C ASN A 16 -15.72 2.00 -2.62
N ARG A 17 -16.50 1.29 -1.80
CA ARG A 17 -16.63 -0.18 -1.88
C ARG A 17 -17.14 -0.66 -3.23
N ASP A 18 -18.00 0.15 -3.88
CA ASP A 18 -18.60 -0.14 -5.19
C ASP A 18 -17.89 0.62 -6.32
N ALA A 19 -16.58 0.94 -6.13
CA ALA A 19 -15.81 1.65 -7.13
C ALA A 19 -15.78 0.87 -8.46
N SER A 20 -15.97 1.58 -9.57
CA SER A 20 -15.69 1.04 -10.88
C SER A 20 -14.22 1.18 -11.22
N TYR A 21 -13.70 0.23 -12.00
CA TYR A 21 -12.32 0.29 -12.48
C TYR A 21 -12.12 1.50 -13.42
N LYS A 22 -11.06 2.25 -13.19
CA LYS A 22 -10.66 3.44 -13.98
C LYS A 22 -9.17 3.42 -14.34
N GLY A 23 -8.56 2.27 -14.26
CA GLY A 23 -7.15 2.06 -14.63
C GLY A 23 -6.96 1.78 -16.12
N PRO A 24 -5.78 1.32 -16.54
CA PRO A 24 -5.46 0.95 -17.91
C PRO A 24 -6.38 -0.16 -18.44
N ALA A 25 -6.84 -0.05 -19.69
CA ALA A 25 -7.67 -1.08 -20.32
C ALA A 25 -6.88 -2.38 -20.60
N SER A 26 -5.55 -2.29 -20.67
CA SER A 26 -4.64 -3.43 -20.84
C SER A 26 -3.52 -3.37 -19.83
N LEU A 27 -3.18 -4.52 -19.27
CA LEU A 27 -1.97 -4.73 -18.47
C LEU A 27 -1.26 -6.00 -18.96
N PHE A 28 0.05 -6.03 -18.81
CA PHE A 28 0.94 -6.99 -19.41
C PHE A 28 1.65 -7.84 -18.34
N LYS A 29 1.73 -9.17 -18.57
CA LYS A 29 2.47 -10.10 -17.72
C LYS A 29 3.60 -10.75 -18.49
N TYR A 30 4.82 -10.40 -18.14
CA TYR A 30 6.03 -11.01 -18.69
C TYR A 30 6.38 -12.30 -17.95
N ARG A 31 6.74 -13.35 -18.70
CA ARG A 31 7.08 -14.64 -18.12
C ARG A 31 8.13 -15.39 -18.94
N PRO A 32 9.05 -16.12 -18.30
CA PRO A 32 9.79 -17.16 -18.97
C PRO A 32 8.85 -18.34 -19.30
N PHE A 33 9.21 -19.20 -20.23
CA PHE A 33 8.61 -20.52 -20.34
C PHE A 33 9.09 -21.38 -19.17
N ASP A 34 8.15 -21.95 -18.42
CA ASP A 34 8.38 -22.84 -17.29
C ASP A 34 7.32 -23.95 -17.24
N GLU A 35 7.42 -24.85 -16.28
CA GLU A 35 6.49 -25.97 -16.08
C GLU A 35 5.04 -25.52 -15.79
N TYR A 36 4.83 -24.28 -15.36
CA TYR A 36 3.51 -23.71 -15.04
C TYR A 36 2.89 -22.93 -16.20
N THR A 37 3.61 -22.72 -17.31
CA THR A 37 3.18 -21.87 -18.42
C THR A 37 1.79 -22.27 -18.94
N PHE A 38 1.63 -23.54 -19.34
CA PHE A 38 0.36 -24.02 -19.90
C PHE A 38 -0.71 -24.24 -18.83
N ASP A 39 -0.34 -24.70 -17.63
CA ASP A 39 -1.31 -24.78 -16.52
C ASP A 39 -1.97 -23.44 -16.22
N MET A 40 -1.20 -22.35 -16.22
CA MET A 40 -1.73 -21.00 -16.01
C MET A 40 -2.63 -20.52 -17.15
N LEU A 41 -2.22 -20.77 -18.39
CA LEU A 41 -2.96 -20.33 -19.56
C LEU A 41 -4.28 -21.11 -19.71
N GLU A 42 -4.25 -22.43 -19.59
CA GLU A 42 -5.41 -23.32 -19.71
C GLU A 42 -6.43 -23.12 -18.58
N ASN A 43 -5.94 -23.02 -17.34
CA ASN A 43 -6.79 -22.82 -16.16
C ASN A 43 -7.10 -21.35 -15.88
N LYS A 44 -6.65 -20.42 -16.72
CA LYS A 44 -6.97 -19.00 -16.71
C LYS A 44 -6.81 -18.35 -15.34
N TYR A 45 -5.64 -18.53 -14.72
CA TYR A 45 -5.35 -17.92 -13.41
C TYR A 45 -4.08 -17.07 -13.42
N LEU A 46 -4.01 -16.15 -12.48
CA LEU A 46 -2.81 -15.43 -12.07
C LEU A 46 -2.38 -15.96 -10.70
N PHE A 47 -1.09 -16.18 -10.52
CA PHE A 47 -0.55 -16.62 -9.24
C PHE A 47 -0.10 -15.42 -8.39
N LEU A 48 -0.53 -15.38 -7.14
CA LEU A 48 -0.17 -14.37 -6.16
C LEU A 48 1.03 -14.87 -5.35
N CYS A 49 2.22 -14.45 -5.74
CA CYS A 49 3.46 -14.82 -5.07
C CYS A 49 3.54 -14.11 -3.71
N ALA A 50 4.03 -14.80 -2.69
CA ALA A 50 4.25 -14.17 -1.39
C ALA A 50 5.20 -12.96 -1.53
N ALA A 51 4.87 -11.85 -0.87
CA ALA A 51 5.63 -10.61 -0.96
C ALA A 51 7.11 -10.77 -0.52
N GLU A 52 7.41 -11.71 0.35
CA GLU A 52 8.78 -12.05 0.77
C GLU A 52 9.66 -12.66 -0.33
N LYS A 53 9.03 -13.15 -1.42
CA LYS A 53 9.73 -13.77 -2.57
C LYS A 53 9.95 -12.79 -3.74
N LEU A 54 9.66 -11.51 -3.55
CA LEU A 54 9.96 -10.48 -4.54
C LEU A 54 11.48 -10.27 -4.65
N ASP A 55 11.93 -9.79 -5.81
CA ASP A 55 13.36 -9.63 -6.14
C ASP A 55 14.11 -8.70 -5.18
N ASP A 56 13.45 -7.64 -4.69
CA ASP A 56 14.00 -6.79 -3.62
C ASP A 56 13.60 -7.35 -2.25
N PRO A 57 14.55 -7.94 -1.48
CA PRO A 57 14.25 -8.54 -0.17
C PRO A 57 13.76 -7.51 0.86
N THR A 58 13.93 -6.23 0.59
CA THR A 58 13.46 -5.13 1.42
C THR A 58 12.12 -4.56 0.97
N GLU A 59 11.58 -5.05 -0.14
CA GLU A 59 10.29 -4.64 -0.67
C GLU A 59 9.14 -5.07 0.24
N CYS A 60 8.09 -4.26 0.30
CA CYS A 60 6.94 -4.48 1.19
C CYS A 60 7.31 -4.53 2.69
N MET A 61 8.45 -3.98 3.08
CA MET A 61 8.84 -3.84 4.48
C MET A 61 8.61 -2.42 4.95
N ALA A 62 8.09 -2.28 6.17
CA ALA A 62 8.12 -1.00 6.86
C ALA A 62 9.58 -0.62 7.13
N SER A 63 9.99 0.55 6.66
CA SER A 63 11.27 1.11 7.08
C SER A 63 11.06 1.80 8.42
N LEU A 64 11.60 1.23 9.49
CA LEU A 64 11.71 1.92 10.76
C LEU A 64 13.18 2.15 11.05
N ASN A 65 13.61 3.39 10.90
CA ASN A 65 14.86 3.84 11.48
C ASN A 65 14.54 4.50 12.82
N MET A 66 14.92 3.88 13.93
CA MET A 66 14.69 4.44 15.28
C MET A 66 15.31 5.83 15.41
N GLN A 67 16.45 6.10 14.77
CA GLN A 67 17.05 7.43 14.75
C GLN A 67 16.17 8.42 14.01
N ASN A 68 15.60 8.04 12.86
CA ASN A 68 14.63 8.88 12.14
C ASN A 68 13.35 9.08 12.96
N LEU A 69 12.94 8.10 13.75
CA LEU A 69 11.83 8.25 14.69
C LEU A 69 12.15 9.35 15.71
N TYR A 70 13.35 9.32 16.31
CA TYR A 70 13.81 10.35 17.26
C TYR A 70 14.01 11.73 16.59
N ASP A 71 14.46 11.77 15.34
CA ASP A 71 14.66 13.01 14.58
C ASP A 71 13.34 13.61 14.08
N LEU A 72 12.36 12.78 13.69
CA LEU A 72 10.96 13.18 13.43
C LEU A 72 10.26 13.64 14.71
N GLU A 73 10.77 13.23 15.86
CA GLU A 73 10.17 13.38 17.18
C GLU A 73 10.04 14.84 17.60
N ARG A 74 11.00 15.65 17.24
CA ARG A 74 11.02 17.03 17.78
C ARG A 74 9.85 17.84 17.27
N ASP A 75 9.49 17.76 16.01
CA ASP A 75 8.44 18.62 15.44
C ASP A 75 7.44 17.92 14.51
N GLY A 76 7.87 16.88 13.77
CA GLY A 76 7.02 16.21 12.79
C GLY A 76 6.07 15.17 13.40
N LEU A 77 6.55 14.37 14.35
CA LEU A 77 5.80 13.30 14.99
C LEU A 77 4.62 13.86 15.80
N LYS A 78 4.86 14.90 16.60
CA LYS A 78 3.82 15.54 17.41
C LYS A 78 2.70 16.12 16.53
N ARG A 79 3.07 16.79 15.44
CA ARG A 79 2.11 17.34 14.49
C ARG A 79 1.26 16.26 13.84
N GLN A 80 1.91 15.20 13.37
CA GLN A 80 1.24 14.10 12.70
C GLN A 80 0.36 13.31 13.66
N CYS A 81 0.80 13.08 14.91
CA CYS A 81 -0.03 12.51 15.97
C CYS A 81 -1.27 13.36 16.25
N VAL A 82 -1.12 14.69 16.33
CA VAL A 82 -2.25 15.60 16.52
C VAL A 82 -3.29 15.46 15.40
N PHE A 83 -2.84 15.43 14.14
CA PHE A 83 -3.75 15.24 13.01
C PHE A 83 -4.43 13.86 13.03
N GLN A 84 -3.70 12.80 13.35
CA GLN A 84 -4.27 11.47 13.43
C GLN A 84 -5.26 11.30 14.57
N ILE A 85 -4.99 11.93 15.72
CA ILE A 85 -5.94 11.98 16.84
C ILE A 85 -7.20 12.74 16.43
N MET A 86 -7.07 13.84 15.70
CA MET A 86 -8.20 14.57 15.18
C MET A 86 -9.09 13.69 14.29
N GLU A 87 -8.50 12.88 13.40
CA GLU A 87 -9.25 11.92 12.57
C GLU A 87 -9.92 10.82 13.41
N LEU A 88 -9.29 10.37 14.51
CA LEU A 88 -9.89 9.42 15.44
C LEU A 88 -11.08 9.99 16.21
N ILE A 89 -11.03 11.26 16.59
CA ILE A 89 -12.13 11.96 17.29
C ILE A 89 -13.29 12.29 16.35
N ARG A 90 -13.00 12.50 15.07
CA ARG A 90 -13.98 12.92 14.06
C ARG A 90 -15.30 12.15 14.04
N PRO A 91 -15.32 10.79 14.18
CA PRO A 91 -16.57 10.04 14.22
C PRO A 91 -17.46 10.32 15.43
N TYR A 92 -16.92 10.92 16.48
CA TYR A 92 -17.58 11.14 17.77
C TYR A 92 -17.95 12.60 18.01
N THR A 93 -17.76 13.46 17.00
CA THR A 93 -18.05 14.91 17.10
C THR A 93 -18.81 15.40 15.87
N SER A 94 -19.57 16.51 16.03
CA SER A 94 -20.20 17.17 14.90
C SER A 94 -19.15 17.85 14.00
N LYS A 95 -19.50 18.14 12.75
CA LYS A 95 -18.62 18.87 11.83
C LYS A 95 -18.20 20.24 12.39
N GLU A 96 -19.14 20.96 12.98
CA GLU A 96 -18.89 22.27 13.58
C GLU A 96 -17.93 22.18 14.77
N ASN A 97 -18.15 21.24 15.68
CA ASN A 97 -17.26 21.03 16.82
C ASN A 97 -15.86 20.58 16.34
N PHE A 98 -15.79 19.72 15.31
CA PHE A 98 -14.51 19.33 14.74
C PHE A 98 -13.72 20.50 14.17
N GLU A 99 -14.36 21.42 13.44
CA GLU A 99 -13.74 22.63 12.91
C GLU A 99 -13.26 23.55 14.06
N GLN A 100 -14.01 23.65 15.14
CA GLN A 100 -13.61 24.42 16.33
C GLN A 100 -12.39 23.79 17.01
N ILE A 101 -12.36 22.46 17.18
CA ILE A 101 -11.19 21.75 17.74
C ILE A 101 -9.96 21.96 16.85
N GLN A 102 -10.10 21.91 15.51
CA GLN A 102 -9.00 22.22 14.60
C GLN A 102 -8.47 23.65 14.80
N MET A 103 -9.35 24.62 14.98
CA MET A 103 -8.96 25.99 15.27
C MET A 103 -8.21 26.12 16.60
N LEU A 104 -8.72 25.51 17.67
CA LEU A 104 -8.05 25.47 18.98
C LEU A 104 -6.66 24.88 18.89
N ILE A 105 -6.54 23.70 18.26
CA ILE A 105 -5.25 23.04 18.08
C ILE A 105 -4.30 23.88 17.23
N SER A 106 -4.80 24.56 16.19
CA SER A 106 -3.96 25.42 15.35
C SER A 106 -3.32 26.57 16.13
N GLN A 107 -3.96 27.07 17.16
CA GLN A 107 -3.43 28.11 18.05
C GLN A 107 -2.29 27.63 18.96
N VAL A 108 -2.27 26.32 19.22
CA VAL A 108 -1.25 25.66 20.05
C VAL A 108 0.01 25.35 19.26
N LEU A 109 -0.09 25.29 17.93
CA LEU A 109 1.04 25.07 17.05
C LEU A 109 1.87 26.35 16.89
N ASN A 110 3.17 26.23 17.02
CA ASN A 110 4.08 27.30 16.63
C ASN A 110 4.01 27.55 15.11
N ARG A 111 4.56 28.69 14.64
CA ARG A 111 4.64 29.00 13.20
C ARG A 111 5.38 27.94 12.38
N ASN A 112 6.32 27.23 13.01
CA ASN A 112 7.03 26.09 12.43
C ASN A 112 6.26 24.77 12.61
N GLY A 113 5.06 24.80 13.22
CA GLY A 113 4.21 23.65 13.48
C GLY A 113 4.61 22.80 14.69
N THR A 114 5.48 23.31 15.55
CA THR A 114 5.82 22.63 16.82
C THR A 114 4.68 22.79 17.81
N VAL A 115 4.28 21.72 18.48
CA VAL A 115 3.29 21.74 19.55
C VAL A 115 3.90 22.36 20.82
N ARG A 116 3.18 23.32 21.41
CA ARG A 116 3.51 23.88 22.72
C ARG A 116 2.81 23.08 23.81
N PRO A 117 3.52 22.21 24.55
CA PRO A 117 2.89 21.27 25.49
C PRO A 117 1.96 21.93 26.50
N ASN A 118 2.41 22.99 27.13
CA ASN A 118 1.62 23.70 28.16
C ASN A 118 0.31 24.27 27.61
N HIS A 119 0.31 24.76 26.36
CA HIS A 119 -0.90 25.29 25.73
C HIS A 119 -1.92 24.21 25.40
N LEU A 120 -1.48 22.97 25.14
CA LEU A 120 -2.41 21.84 24.98
C LEU A 120 -3.18 21.55 26.26
N LEU A 121 -2.50 21.62 27.40
CA LEU A 121 -3.18 21.50 28.73
C LEU A 121 -4.17 22.62 28.97
N ASP A 122 -3.84 23.83 28.55
CA ASP A 122 -4.71 25.01 28.72
C ASP A 122 -6.01 24.89 27.91
N ILE A 123 -5.97 24.33 26.69
CA ILE A 123 -7.16 24.20 25.82
C ILE A 123 -7.93 22.89 26.02
N GLN A 124 -7.39 21.94 26.80
CA GLN A 124 -8.04 20.65 27.05
C GLN A 124 -9.49 20.76 27.54
N PRO A 125 -9.84 21.64 28.50
CA PRO A 125 -11.22 21.77 28.95
C PRO A 125 -12.19 22.17 27.83
N GLU A 126 -11.76 23.05 26.91
CA GLU A 126 -12.56 23.48 25.76
C GLU A 126 -12.75 22.31 24.76
N ILE A 127 -11.73 21.47 24.58
CA ILE A 127 -11.83 20.26 23.74
C ILE A 127 -12.83 19.29 24.37
N ASP A 128 -12.78 19.07 25.69
CA ASP A 128 -13.68 18.15 26.40
C ASP A 128 -15.16 18.56 26.25
N GLU A 129 -15.44 19.85 26.23
CA GLU A 129 -16.79 20.38 25.99
C GLU A 129 -17.29 20.09 24.56
N LEU A 130 -16.39 20.12 23.58
CA LEU A 130 -16.70 19.91 22.17
C LEU A 130 -16.85 18.41 21.78
N VAL A 131 -16.33 17.50 22.60
CA VAL A 131 -16.41 16.04 22.40
C VAL A 131 -17.03 15.37 23.63
N PRO A 132 -18.31 15.58 23.88
CA PRO A 132 -18.98 15.02 25.05
C PRO A 132 -18.94 13.49 25.03
N GLY A 133 -18.50 12.90 26.17
CA GLY A 133 -18.38 11.45 26.32
C GLY A 133 -17.01 10.87 25.93
N VAL A 134 -16.07 11.68 25.48
CA VAL A 134 -14.68 11.30 25.24
C VAL A 134 -13.79 11.97 26.28
N ASN A 135 -13.05 11.17 27.05
CA ASN A 135 -12.05 11.72 27.96
C ASN A 135 -10.75 12.02 27.17
N THR A 136 -10.51 13.31 26.90
CA THR A 136 -9.34 13.73 26.13
C THR A 136 -8.08 13.91 26.98
N ALA A 137 -8.17 13.91 28.31
CA ALA A 137 -7.03 14.08 29.20
C ALA A 137 -5.88 13.07 28.92
N PRO A 138 -6.15 11.78 28.72
CA PRO A 138 -5.08 10.84 28.36
C PRO A 138 -4.38 11.20 27.05
N ILE A 139 -5.12 11.75 26.04
CA ILE A 139 -4.55 12.17 24.76
C ILE A 139 -3.60 13.33 24.98
N VAL A 140 -4.09 14.37 25.63
CA VAL A 140 -3.32 15.59 25.87
C VAL A 140 -2.06 15.27 26.67
N ASN A 141 -2.19 14.49 27.74
CA ASN A 141 -1.05 14.03 28.52
C ASN A 141 -0.06 13.19 27.71
N TYR A 142 -0.56 12.32 26.84
CA TYR A 142 0.30 11.54 25.95
C TYR A 142 1.07 12.44 24.96
N LEU A 143 0.39 13.38 24.32
CA LEU A 143 1.01 14.33 23.39
C LEU A 143 2.09 15.20 24.06
N VAL A 144 1.82 15.62 25.30
CA VAL A 144 2.77 16.39 26.10
C VAL A 144 4.03 15.59 26.45
N ASN A 145 3.86 14.29 26.69
CA ASN A 145 4.90 13.40 27.19
C ASN A 145 5.39 12.38 26.11
N ILE A 146 5.02 12.57 24.84
CA ILE A 146 5.45 11.68 23.75
C ILE A 146 6.96 11.35 23.80
N PRO A 147 7.87 12.34 23.95
CA PRO A 147 9.29 12.05 24.01
C PRO A 147 9.66 11.07 25.13
N GLU A 148 9.18 11.34 26.32
CA GLU A 148 9.48 10.51 27.50
C GLU A 148 8.87 9.11 27.40
N LYS A 149 7.70 8.99 26.78
CA LYS A 149 7.00 7.70 26.60
C LYS A 149 7.61 6.83 25.52
N LEU A 150 8.19 7.41 24.49
CA LEU A 150 8.93 6.65 23.49
C LEU A 150 10.19 5.99 24.07
N ASP A 151 10.78 6.60 25.10
CA ASP A 151 11.93 6.06 25.81
C ASP A 151 11.54 4.99 26.86
N GLU A 152 10.26 4.79 27.14
CA GLU A 152 9.82 3.74 28.05
C GLU A 152 10.08 2.34 27.44
N PRO A 153 10.77 1.42 28.15
CA PRO A 153 11.06 0.07 27.62
C PRO A 153 9.82 -0.68 27.13
N GLY A 154 8.68 -0.48 27.79
CA GLY A 154 7.41 -1.10 27.40
C GLY A 154 6.86 -0.57 26.06
N MET A 155 7.04 0.69 25.75
CA MET A 155 6.63 1.27 24.46
C MET A 155 7.48 0.75 23.32
N ASN A 156 8.80 0.65 23.52
CA ASN A 156 9.70 0.08 22.52
C ASN A 156 9.34 -1.37 22.19
N GLU A 157 8.98 -2.18 23.18
CA GLU A 157 8.55 -3.56 22.94
C GLU A 157 7.19 -3.64 22.23
N GLN A 158 6.26 -2.74 22.52
CA GLN A 158 5.01 -2.65 21.78
C GLN A 158 5.22 -2.24 20.34
N ILE A 159 6.07 -1.24 20.06
CA ILE A 159 6.44 -0.83 18.71
C ILE A 159 7.09 -1.99 17.96
N LYS A 160 8.03 -2.70 18.58
CA LYS A 160 8.65 -3.90 17.98
C LYS A 160 7.62 -4.97 17.65
N THR A 161 6.69 -5.26 18.55
CA THR A 161 5.62 -6.24 18.34
C THR A 161 4.75 -5.88 17.16
N LEU A 162 4.41 -4.59 17.00
CA LEU A 162 3.62 -4.10 15.89
C LEU A 162 4.39 -4.16 14.55
N ILE A 163 5.69 -3.88 14.56
CA ILE A 163 6.57 -4.03 13.40
C ILE A 163 6.68 -5.50 13.00
N LEU A 164 6.84 -6.39 13.98
CA LEU A 164 6.85 -7.84 13.72
C LEU A 164 5.51 -8.30 13.14
N GLY A 165 4.38 -7.79 13.65
CA GLY A 165 3.06 -8.07 13.09
C GLY A 165 2.91 -7.58 11.64
N ALA A 166 3.44 -6.40 11.30
CA ALA A 166 3.49 -5.91 9.92
C ALA A 166 4.41 -6.79 9.04
N TYR A 167 5.51 -7.28 9.59
CA TYR A 167 6.40 -8.22 8.91
C TYR A 167 5.72 -9.57 8.65
N GLU A 168 4.97 -10.10 9.62
CA GLU A 168 4.16 -11.32 9.44
C GLU A 168 3.06 -11.13 8.39
N ALA A 169 2.42 -9.94 8.34
CA ALA A 169 1.45 -9.61 7.29
C ALA A 169 2.07 -9.67 5.89
N ARG A 170 3.36 -9.34 5.74
CA ARG A 170 4.11 -9.48 4.49
C ARG A 170 4.14 -10.94 4.00
N GLN A 171 4.29 -11.90 4.90
CA GLN A 171 4.31 -13.34 4.54
C GLN A 171 2.95 -13.83 4.05
N LYS A 172 1.86 -13.21 4.53
CA LYS A 172 0.49 -13.56 4.16
C LYS A 172 -0.02 -12.82 2.92
N MET A 173 0.65 -11.74 2.52
CA MET A 173 0.26 -10.96 1.35
C MET A 173 0.85 -11.56 0.07
N GLY A 174 -0.03 -11.87 -0.86
CA GLY A 174 0.29 -12.33 -2.20
C GLY A 174 0.21 -11.20 -3.22
N ILE A 175 1.15 -11.18 -4.14
CA ILE A 175 1.30 -10.15 -5.16
C ILE A 175 1.43 -10.78 -6.54
N CYS A 176 0.64 -10.28 -7.49
CA CYS A 176 0.88 -10.51 -8.92
C CYS A 176 1.19 -9.17 -9.58
N SER A 177 2.43 -8.99 -10.01
CA SER A 177 2.90 -7.80 -10.72
C SER A 177 2.55 -7.86 -12.19
N LEU A 178 2.06 -6.75 -12.71
CA LEU A 178 1.71 -6.48 -14.10
C LEU A 178 2.41 -5.19 -14.54
N CYS A 179 2.54 -4.96 -15.85
CA CYS A 179 3.18 -3.77 -16.42
C CYS A 179 2.19 -3.02 -17.32
N GLU A 180 2.32 -1.70 -17.47
CA GLU A 180 1.52 -0.92 -18.41
C GLU A 180 2.03 -1.01 -19.86
N ASP A 181 3.26 -1.43 -20.07
CA ASP A 181 3.95 -1.40 -21.37
C ASP A 181 4.31 -2.80 -21.88
N ALA A 182 3.98 -3.08 -23.14
CA ALA A 182 4.32 -4.32 -23.83
C ALA A 182 5.75 -4.33 -24.41
N ASP A 183 6.29 -3.14 -24.65
CA ASP A 183 7.58 -2.93 -25.31
C ASP A 183 8.71 -2.60 -24.31
N ASN A 184 8.47 -2.81 -22.99
CA ASN A 184 9.43 -2.53 -21.93
C ASN A 184 10.63 -3.49 -21.99
N GLU A 185 11.74 -2.98 -22.49
CA GLU A 185 12.98 -3.74 -22.71
C GLU A 185 13.53 -4.39 -21.44
N TYR A 186 13.44 -3.68 -20.30
CA TYR A 186 13.88 -4.22 -19.00
C TYR A 186 13.03 -5.43 -18.58
N MET A 187 11.73 -5.36 -18.79
CA MET A 187 10.81 -6.46 -18.46
C MET A 187 11.08 -7.69 -19.36
N TRP A 188 11.37 -7.47 -20.63
CA TRP A 188 11.77 -8.55 -21.54
C TRP A 188 13.07 -9.23 -21.12
N GLU A 189 14.07 -8.45 -20.71
CA GLU A 189 15.37 -9.00 -20.28
C GLU A 189 15.28 -9.74 -18.95
N ASN A 190 14.58 -9.20 -17.96
CA ASN A 190 14.64 -9.71 -16.59
C ASN A 190 13.50 -10.67 -16.24
N TYR A 191 12.31 -10.49 -16.84
CA TYR A 191 11.11 -11.27 -16.50
C TYR A 191 10.61 -12.19 -17.61
N ALA A 192 11.09 -12.04 -18.85
CA ALA A 192 10.78 -12.92 -19.96
C ALA A 192 12.00 -13.75 -20.41
N GLY A 193 12.84 -14.19 -19.47
CA GLY A 193 13.95 -15.10 -19.73
C GLY A 193 14.95 -14.58 -20.76
N LYS A 194 15.35 -13.31 -20.71
CA LYS A 194 16.20 -12.65 -21.71
C LYS A 194 15.62 -12.77 -23.12
N LYS A 195 14.36 -12.39 -23.25
CA LYS A 195 13.56 -12.44 -24.49
C LYS A 195 13.31 -13.85 -25.03
N SER A 196 13.59 -14.91 -24.26
CA SER A 196 13.23 -16.28 -24.64
C SER A 196 11.84 -16.70 -24.14
N GLY A 197 11.15 -15.80 -23.43
CA GLY A 197 9.83 -16.01 -22.87
C GLY A 197 8.72 -15.35 -23.67
N TYR A 198 7.64 -15.03 -23.00
CA TYR A 198 6.45 -14.44 -23.60
C TYR A 198 5.85 -13.35 -22.70
N CYS A 199 4.99 -12.53 -23.28
CA CYS A 199 4.22 -11.51 -22.59
C CYS A 199 2.73 -11.70 -22.90
N VAL A 200 1.88 -11.71 -21.88
CA VAL A 200 0.43 -11.84 -22.03
C VAL A 200 -0.22 -10.47 -21.80
N GLU A 201 -0.99 -10.00 -22.79
CA GLU A 201 -1.86 -8.83 -22.65
C GLU A 201 -3.22 -9.28 -22.12
N TYR A 202 -3.57 -8.78 -20.95
CA TYR A 202 -4.88 -9.00 -20.32
C TYR A 202 -5.81 -7.80 -20.48
N ASP A 203 -7.11 -8.08 -20.69
CA ASP A 203 -8.18 -7.10 -20.81
C ASP A 203 -8.73 -6.73 -19.42
N PHE A 204 -8.47 -5.53 -18.98
CA PHE A 204 -8.98 -4.99 -17.73
C PHE A 204 -10.16 -4.03 -17.91
N SER A 205 -10.70 -3.84 -19.13
CA SER A 205 -11.78 -2.90 -19.40
C SER A 205 -13.02 -3.12 -18.51
N ASP A 206 -13.34 -4.38 -18.24
CA ASP A 206 -14.50 -4.79 -17.44
C ASP A 206 -14.10 -5.40 -16.08
N PHE A 207 -12.96 -4.98 -15.53
CA PHE A 207 -12.46 -5.54 -14.27
C PHE A 207 -13.39 -5.22 -13.11
N LYS A 208 -13.94 -6.26 -12.46
CA LYS A 208 -15.02 -6.15 -11.47
C LYS A 208 -14.56 -6.02 -10.02
N THR A 209 -13.28 -6.24 -9.75
CA THR A 209 -12.70 -6.20 -8.39
C THR A 209 -11.56 -5.17 -8.30
N PRO A 210 -11.84 -3.89 -8.57
CA PRO A 210 -10.79 -2.86 -8.63
C PRO A 210 -10.09 -2.66 -7.28
N ASN A 211 -10.73 -3.04 -6.17
CA ASN A 211 -10.21 -2.94 -4.80
C ASN A 211 -9.06 -3.92 -4.49
N ILE A 212 -8.65 -4.76 -5.43
CA ILE A 212 -7.47 -5.61 -5.30
C ILE A 212 -6.36 -5.24 -6.30
N LEU A 213 -6.60 -4.30 -7.22
CA LEU A 213 -5.67 -3.90 -8.29
C LEU A 213 -5.24 -2.46 -8.09
N PHE A 214 -3.96 -2.25 -7.84
CA PHE A 214 -3.39 -0.95 -7.51
C PHE A 214 -2.16 -0.63 -8.35
N PRO A 215 -1.98 0.63 -8.77
CA PRO A 215 -0.73 1.09 -9.37
C PRO A 215 0.35 1.18 -8.29
N VAL A 216 1.59 0.92 -8.65
CA VAL A 216 2.74 1.14 -7.77
C VAL A 216 3.09 2.62 -7.72
N ILE A 217 3.30 3.12 -6.51
CA ILE A 217 3.79 4.46 -6.23
C ILE A 217 5.32 4.40 -6.09
N TYR A 218 6.01 5.21 -6.87
CA TYR A 218 7.47 5.30 -6.83
C TYR A 218 7.90 6.55 -6.07
N GLN A 219 8.79 6.39 -5.09
CA GLN A 219 9.26 7.48 -4.24
C GLN A 219 10.70 7.25 -3.77
N ASP A 220 11.36 8.33 -3.37
CA ASP A 220 12.77 8.27 -2.98
C ASP A 220 12.95 7.64 -1.60
N GLU A 221 11.94 7.75 -0.72
CA GLU A 221 11.96 7.19 0.62
C GLU A 221 10.83 6.18 0.81
N ARG A 222 11.04 5.21 1.69
CA ARG A 222 9.98 4.27 2.06
C ARG A 222 8.92 4.92 2.93
N GLU A 223 7.70 4.38 2.82
CA GLU A 223 6.58 4.82 3.63
C GLU A 223 6.85 4.58 5.13
N THR A 224 6.97 5.67 5.89
CA THR A 224 7.21 5.65 7.35
C THR A 224 5.93 5.93 8.15
N ASN A 225 4.85 6.35 7.48
CA ASN A 225 3.60 6.76 8.15
C ASN A 225 2.87 5.60 8.84
N ILE A 226 3.24 4.34 8.52
CA ILE A 226 2.64 3.17 9.18
C ILE A 226 2.88 3.21 10.69
N VAL A 227 4.07 3.67 11.13
CA VAL A 227 4.38 3.81 12.55
C VAL A 227 3.47 4.83 13.20
N MET A 228 3.17 5.92 12.48
CA MET A 228 2.26 6.95 12.96
C MET A 228 0.83 6.45 13.08
N SER A 229 0.35 5.65 12.14
CA SER A 229 -0.97 5.01 12.23
C SER A 229 -1.04 4.04 13.41
N ILE A 230 0.03 3.30 13.67
CA ILE A 230 0.14 2.40 14.82
C ILE A 230 0.09 3.19 16.14
N VAL A 231 0.87 4.26 16.26
CA VAL A 231 0.87 5.12 17.45
C VAL A 231 -0.50 5.77 17.64
N ALA A 232 -1.12 6.29 16.59
CA ALA A 232 -2.46 6.86 16.66
C ALA A 232 -3.53 5.82 17.08
N ASN A 233 -3.42 4.57 16.58
CA ASN A 233 -4.31 3.49 17.00
C ASN A 233 -4.12 3.12 18.48
N LEU A 234 -2.89 3.08 18.98
CA LEU A 234 -2.60 2.84 20.40
C LEU A 234 -3.19 3.95 21.27
N ILE A 235 -3.04 5.21 20.85
CA ILE A 235 -3.65 6.35 21.55
C ILE A 235 -5.17 6.22 21.54
N GLY A 236 -5.78 5.88 20.41
CA GLY A 236 -7.22 5.60 20.31
C GLY A 236 -7.67 4.52 21.28
N GLN A 237 -6.91 3.42 21.42
CA GLN A 237 -7.21 2.37 22.39
C GLN A 237 -7.20 2.89 23.84
N MET A 238 -6.20 3.68 24.18
CA MET A 238 -6.07 4.25 25.52
C MET A 238 -7.22 5.20 25.87
N ILE A 239 -7.68 5.97 24.87
CA ILE A 239 -8.73 7.01 25.06
C ILE A 239 -10.12 6.41 25.15
N PHE A 240 -10.44 5.53 24.22
CA PHE A 240 -11.81 5.03 24.07
C PHE A 240 -12.04 3.74 24.86
N GLY A 241 -11.03 3.22 25.59
CA GLY A 241 -11.10 1.94 26.26
C GLY A 241 -11.46 0.80 25.28
N MET A 242 -11.22 1.03 23.98
CA MET A 242 -11.56 0.07 22.94
C MET A 242 -10.57 -1.08 22.97
N SER A 243 -11.07 -2.30 22.88
CA SER A 243 -10.21 -3.47 22.67
C SER A 243 -9.56 -3.40 21.29
N SER A 244 -8.40 -4.01 21.12
CA SER A 244 -7.67 -4.09 19.85
C SER A 244 -8.53 -4.64 18.68
N HIS A 245 -9.64 -5.30 18.98
CA HIS A 245 -10.60 -5.82 17.99
C HIS A 245 -11.61 -4.77 17.51
N GLN A 246 -11.76 -3.66 18.21
CA GLN A 246 -12.71 -2.59 17.89
C GLN A 246 -12.07 -1.46 17.08
N ILE A 247 -10.74 -1.33 17.17
CA ILE A 247 -10.00 -0.39 16.36
C ILE A 247 -9.61 -1.11 15.08
N GLN A 248 -10.26 -0.75 14.01
CA GLN A 248 -9.81 -1.15 12.67
C GLN A 248 -8.58 -0.30 12.34
N PRO A 249 -7.38 -0.91 12.24
CA PRO A 249 -6.23 -0.16 11.75
C PRO A 249 -6.59 0.45 10.40
N ASP A 250 -6.08 1.64 10.13
CA ASP A 250 -6.18 2.22 8.80
C ASP A 250 -5.47 1.27 7.81
N THR A 251 -6.28 0.39 7.21
CA THR A 251 -5.77 -0.61 6.25
C THR A 251 -5.11 0.05 5.05
N SER A 252 -5.40 1.33 4.77
CA SER A 252 -4.79 2.08 3.68
C SER A 252 -3.28 2.25 3.87
N GLN A 253 -2.83 2.42 5.11
CA GLN A 253 -1.41 2.54 5.44
C GLN A 253 -0.67 1.21 5.26
N TYR A 254 -1.28 0.10 5.66
CA TYR A 254 -0.72 -1.23 5.40
C TYR A 254 -0.64 -1.53 3.90
N LEU A 255 -1.69 -1.17 3.15
CA LEU A 255 -1.72 -1.34 1.71
C LEU A 255 -0.55 -0.62 1.03
N ARG A 256 -0.22 0.59 1.48
CA ARG A 256 0.89 1.37 0.92
C ARG A 256 2.23 0.64 0.97
N LEU A 257 2.47 -0.20 1.97
CA LEU A 257 3.69 -1.03 2.01
C LEU A 257 3.81 -1.94 0.80
N PHE A 258 2.69 -2.44 0.27
CA PHE A 258 2.67 -3.41 -0.82
C PHE A 258 2.60 -2.77 -2.20
N ILE A 259 2.31 -1.47 -2.27
CA ILE A 259 2.20 -0.72 -3.53
C ILE A 259 3.20 0.43 -3.65
N THR A 260 4.21 0.50 -2.78
CA THR A 260 5.26 1.52 -2.83
C THR A 260 6.61 0.87 -3.13
N LYS A 261 7.34 1.44 -4.09
CA LYS A 261 8.71 1.06 -4.48
C LYS A 261 9.64 2.26 -4.48
N TYR A 262 10.95 2.01 -4.41
CA TYR A 262 11.93 3.04 -4.66
C TYR A 262 11.87 3.54 -6.10
N LYS A 263 12.06 4.83 -6.29
CA LYS A 263 12.00 5.52 -7.60
C LYS A 263 12.93 4.91 -8.65
N GLN A 264 14.03 4.32 -8.23
CA GLN A 264 14.94 3.61 -9.14
C GLN A 264 14.26 2.47 -9.93
N TRP A 265 13.07 2.01 -9.51
CA TRP A 265 12.28 0.96 -10.18
C TRP A 265 11.14 1.52 -11.04
N GLU A 266 11.02 2.86 -11.18
CA GLU A 266 9.90 3.53 -11.86
C GLU A 266 9.74 3.07 -13.33
N TYR A 267 10.83 2.65 -13.98
CA TYR A 267 10.79 2.11 -15.34
C TYR A 267 9.99 0.81 -15.49
N GLN A 268 9.56 0.16 -14.40
CA GLN A 268 8.74 -1.05 -14.43
C GLN A 268 7.26 -0.74 -14.72
N ASP A 269 6.80 0.50 -14.52
CA ASP A 269 5.38 0.91 -14.68
C ASP A 269 4.40 -0.14 -14.13
N GLU A 270 4.64 -0.53 -12.88
CA GLU A 270 4.05 -1.70 -12.26
C GLU A 270 2.64 -1.44 -11.72
N TRP A 271 1.77 -2.43 -11.91
CA TRP A 271 0.49 -2.61 -11.23
C TRP A 271 0.51 -3.91 -10.44
N ARG A 272 -0.21 -3.97 -9.33
CA ARG A 272 -0.26 -5.14 -8.46
C ARG A 272 -1.67 -5.59 -8.19
N ILE A 273 -1.95 -6.87 -8.43
CA ILE A 273 -3.08 -7.55 -7.82
C ILE A 273 -2.63 -8.07 -6.47
N LEU A 274 -3.37 -7.71 -5.42
CA LEU A 274 -3.10 -8.10 -4.04
C LEU A 274 -4.14 -9.11 -3.55
N GLY A 275 -3.72 -10.05 -2.73
CA GLY A 275 -4.57 -11.07 -2.12
C GLY A 275 -3.80 -11.97 -1.17
N ASP A 276 -4.29 -13.17 -0.92
CA ASP A 276 -3.60 -14.13 -0.04
C ASP A 276 -2.36 -14.72 -0.73
N ALA A 277 -1.27 -14.84 0.02
CA ALA A 277 -0.02 -15.39 -0.51
C ALA A 277 -0.15 -16.83 -0.98
N ASN A 278 0.54 -17.16 -2.05
CA ASN A 278 0.60 -18.49 -2.66
C ASN A 278 -0.78 -19.03 -3.10
N THR A 279 -1.69 -18.14 -3.47
CA THR A 279 -3.00 -18.49 -4.01
C THR A 279 -3.12 -18.16 -5.50
N ARG A 280 -4.20 -18.65 -6.12
CA ARG A 280 -4.56 -18.36 -7.51
C ARG A 280 -5.76 -17.43 -7.54
N THR A 281 -5.75 -16.45 -8.43
CA THR A 281 -6.91 -15.62 -8.74
C THR A 281 -7.28 -15.75 -10.21
N SER A 282 -8.54 -15.57 -10.56
CA SER A 282 -8.98 -15.64 -11.95
C SER A 282 -8.28 -14.58 -12.80
N ALA A 283 -7.68 -14.99 -13.90
CA ALA A 283 -7.09 -14.08 -14.86
C ALA A 283 -8.18 -13.34 -15.66
N PRO A 284 -8.00 -12.06 -15.97
CA PRO A 284 -8.81 -11.39 -16.98
C PRO A 284 -8.66 -12.07 -18.35
N ARG A 285 -9.55 -11.71 -19.29
CA ARG A 285 -9.49 -12.25 -20.65
C ARG A 285 -8.14 -11.91 -21.30
N ILE A 286 -7.53 -12.91 -21.93
CA ILE A 286 -6.32 -12.69 -22.73
C ILE A 286 -6.72 -12.01 -24.05
N LYS A 287 -6.11 -10.86 -24.36
CA LYS A 287 -6.28 -10.14 -25.62
C LYS A 287 -5.35 -10.66 -26.69
N ARG A 288 -4.09 -10.88 -26.33
CA ARG A 288 -3.06 -11.48 -27.18
C ARG A 288 -1.89 -12.00 -26.35
N ILE A 289 -1.05 -12.81 -26.98
CA ILE A 289 0.25 -13.22 -26.45
C ILE A 289 1.34 -12.67 -27.38
N ILE A 290 2.42 -12.18 -26.81
CA ILE A 290 3.58 -11.65 -27.55
C ILE A 290 4.78 -12.55 -27.22
N LEU A 291 5.46 -13.06 -28.24
CA LEU A 291 6.66 -13.87 -28.08
C LEU A 291 7.91 -12.99 -28.08
N GLY A 292 8.85 -13.34 -27.22
CA GLY A 292 10.18 -12.73 -27.26
C GLY A 292 10.97 -13.16 -28.51
N SER A 293 12.01 -12.41 -28.83
CA SER A 293 12.83 -12.64 -30.05
C SER A 293 13.68 -13.92 -29.99
N ASN A 294 13.90 -14.50 -28.79
CA ASN A 294 14.81 -15.61 -28.55
C ASN A 294 14.07 -16.89 -28.11
N VAL A 295 12.77 -17.00 -28.39
CA VAL A 295 11.96 -18.18 -28.03
C VAL A 295 12.45 -19.40 -28.79
N SER A 296 12.57 -20.54 -28.11
CA SER A 296 12.97 -21.81 -28.75
C SER A 296 11.90 -22.29 -29.72
N PRO A 297 12.29 -23.04 -30.79
CA PRO A 297 11.32 -23.60 -31.73
C PRO A 297 10.24 -24.46 -31.06
N GLU A 298 10.59 -25.24 -30.06
CA GLU A 298 9.67 -26.11 -29.31
C GLU A 298 8.62 -25.30 -28.54
N ASN A 299 9.07 -24.27 -27.82
CA ASN A 299 8.16 -23.36 -27.07
C ASN A 299 7.28 -22.59 -28.04
N LYS A 300 7.84 -22.14 -29.18
CA LYS A 300 7.08 -21.40 -30.20
C LYS A 300 5.98 -22.29 -30.80
N GLU A 301 6.29 -23.55 -31.16
CA GLU A 301 5.30 -24.49 -31.67
C GLU A 301 4.18 -24.75 -30.65
N ALA A 302 4.55 -25.00 -29.37
CA ALA A 302 3.59 -25.28 -28.33
C ALA A 302 2.63 -24.09 -28.07
N ILE A 303 3.16 -22.86 -28.01
CA ILE A 303 2.33 -21.67 -27.76
C ILE A 303 1.49 -21.30 -28.99
N CYS A 304 1.99 -21.51 -30.23
CA CYS A 304 1.21 -21.34 -31.46
C CYS A 304 -0.01 -22.25 -31.43
N LYS A 305 0.20 -23.55 -31.15
CA LYS A 305 -0.90 -24.53 -31.04
C LYS A 305 -1.94 -24.09 -30.00
N TYR A 306 -1.50 -23.68 -28.79
CA TYR A 306 -2.40 -23.19 -27.75
C TYR A 306 -3.20 -21.96 -28.21
N CYS A 307 -2.55 -21.00 -28.86
CA CYS A 307 -3.19 -19.79 -29.34
C CYS A 307 -4.23 -20.09 -30.45
N ASP A 308 -3.92 -20.97 -31.37
CA ASP A 308 -4.83 -21.40 -32.43
C ASP A 308 -6.07 -22.11 -31.88
N GLU A 309 -5.88 -23.04 -30.94
CA GLU A 309 -6.97 -23.78 -30.27
C GLU A 309 -7.89 -22.87 -29.43
N ASN A 310 -7.37 -21.79 -28.86
CA ASN A 310 -8.10 -20.87 -28.01
C ASN A 310 -8.50 -19.56 -28.72
N HIS A 311 -8.21 -19.41 -30.02
CA HIS A 311 -8.47 -18.20 -30.81
C HIS A 311 -7.85 -16.94 -30.21
N ILE A 312 -6.63 -17.04 -29.67
CA ILE A 312 -5.88 -15.95 -29.09
C ILE A 312 -4.88 -15.40 -30.12
N PRO A 313 -4.89 -14.09 -30.44
CA PRO A 313 -3.88 -13.49 -31.29
C PRO A 313 -2.47 -13.71 -30.75
N LEU A 314 -1.55 -14.12 -31.61
CA LEU A 314 -0.14 -14.31 -31.29
C LEU A 314 0.70 -13.33 -32.12
N GLU A 315 1.58 -12.61 -31.46
CA GLU A 315 2.50 -11.65 -32.08
C GLU A 315 3.95 -11.93 -31.66
N GLU A 316 4.90 -11.38 -32.39
CA GLU A 316 6.31 -11.37 -31.98
C GLU A 316 6.68 -9.97 -31.52
N MET A 317 7.58 -9.85 -30.53
CA MET A 317 8.04 -8.55 -30.06
C MET A 317 8.66 -7.76 -31.23
N LYS A 318 8.43 -6.46 -31.25
CA LYS A 318 9.06 -5.57 -32.21
C LYS A 318 10.57 -5.55 -32.02
N LYS A 319 11.31 -5.60 -33.12
CA LYS A 319 12.79 -5.53 -33.10
C LYS A 319 13.27 -4.13 -32.81
#